data_7a2eed56c1e81bd96ab9eacf3d38eca9
#
_entry.id   7a2eed56c1e81bd96ab9eacf3d38eca9
#
_cell.length_a   1.000
_cell.length_b   1.000
_cell.length_c   1.000
_cell.angle_alpha   90.00
_cell.angle_beta   90.00
_cell.angle_gamma   90.00
#
_symmetry.space_group_name_H-M   'P 1'
#
loop_
_entity.id
_entity.type
_entity.pdbx_description
1 polymer ?
#
loop_
_entity_poly.entity_id
_entity_poly.type
_entity_poly.pdbx_seq_one_letter_code
_entity_poly.pdbx_strand_id
1 'polypeptide(L)'
;YRMVGDNQIPFAVKIGGQWRFKADEVVDWIDSQRPGVAAPRKKTDYRLSLVDALENGAVLYRIHGSNRDEIIDELLAAQPYSANFDAKAIKISLLSRESVASSSMDGIAWMWPDPALPVYLEKSMVILAFLEHPVDFKALDSRKTELLFLVLPANNTEMAILERKLWRLAMSASFLSGIREQLTRKKLLEFIGAQEAMIFHQGPAT
;
A
#
# COMPACT_ATOMS: atom_id res chain seq x y z
N TYR A 1 -2.39 -10.91 -33.00
CA TYR A 1 -3.42 -10.35 -33.91
C TYR A 1 -4.61 -11.32 -34.13
N ARG A 2 -4.39 -12.65 -34.16
CA ARG A 2 -5.45 -13.65 -34.40
C ARG A 2 -6.53 -13.65 -33.30
N MET A 3 -6.13 -13.66 -32.03
CA MET A 3 -7.04 -13.67 -30.87
C MET A 3 -7.94 -12.43 -30.77
N VAL A 4 -7.47 -11.30 -31.28
CA VAL A 4 -8.27 -10.05 -31.32
C VAL A 4 -9.26 -10.09 -32.48
N GLY A 5 -8.85 -10.66 -33.64
CA GLY A 5 -9.73 -10.86 -34.80
C GLY A 5 -10.85 -11.85 -34.52
N ASP A 6 -10.61 -12.85 -33.68
CA ASP A 6 -11.57 -13.89 -33.29
C ASP A 6 -12.45 -13.47 -32.08
N ASN A 7 -12.42 -12.21 -31.69
CA ASN A 7 -13.19 -11.63 -30.57
C ASN A 7 -12.94 -12.32 -29.21
N GLN A 8 -11.78 -12.96 -29.06
CA GLN A 8 -11.39 -13.66 -27.82
C GLN A 8 -10.90 -12.71 -26.71
N ILE A 9 -10.68 -11.43 -27.06
CA ILE A 9 -10.27 -10.38 -26.13
C ILE A 9 -11.35 -9.28 -26.13
N PRO A 10 -12.33 -9.33 -25.22
CA PRO A 10 -13.54 -8.51 -25.27
C PRO A 10 -13.32 -7.00 -25.02
N PHE A 11 -12.16 -6.64 -24.48
CA PHE A 11 -11.78 -5.25 -24.13
C PHE A 11 -10.81 -4.62 -25.14
N ALA A 12 -10.61 -5.23 -26.31
CA ALA A 12 -9.79 -4.67 -27.36
C ALA A 12 -10.54 -3.54 -28.10
N VAL A 13 -9.96 -2.35 -28.17
CA VAL A 13 -10.52 -1.19 -28.89
C VAL A 13 -9.63 -0.82 -30.06
N LYS A 14 -10.19 -0.63 -31.26
CA LYS A 14 -9.45 -0.24 -32.44
C LYS A 14 -9.49 1.30 -32.60
N ILE A 15 -8.34 1.95 -32.45
CA ILE A 15 -8.19 3.40 -32.59
C ILE A 15 -7.15 3.67 -33.66
N GLY A 16 -7.50 4.44 -34.70
CA GLY A 16 -6.57 4.81 -35.78
C GLY A 16 -5.95 3.62 -36.53
N GLY A 17 -6.72 2.50 -36.67
CA GLY A 17 -6.22 1.28 -37.31
C GLY A 17 -5.38 0.38 -36.42
N GLN A 18 -5.03 0.81 -35.22
CA GLN A 18 -4.26 0.03 -34.23
C GLN A 18 -5.15 -0.45 -33.08
N TRP A 19 -4.89 -1.67 -32.61
CA TRP A 19 -5.56 -2.20 -31.44
C TRP A 19 -4.96 -1.61 -30.16
N ARG A 20 -5.80 -1.14 -29.27
CA ARG A 20 -5.46 -0.62 -27.94
C ARG A 20 -6.14 -1.47 -26.88
N PHE A 21 -5.45 -1.63 -25.76
CA PHE A 21 -5.90 -2.40 -24.63
C PHE A 21 -5.69 -1.56 -23.36
N LYS A 22 -6.60 -1.65 -22.43
CA LYS A 22 -6.31 -1.16 -21.08
C LYS A 22 -5.42 -2.16 -20.38
N ALA A 23 -4.35 -1.68 -19.74
CA ALA A 23 -3.34 -2.54 -19.14
C ALA A 23 -3.91 -3.41 -18.01
N ASP A 24 -4.77 -2.85 -17.19
CA ASP A 24 -5.50 -3.53 -16.11
C ASP A 24 -6.39 -4.67 -16.62
N GLU A 25 -7.15 -4.46 -17.68
CA GLU A 25 -8.01 -5.49 -18.29
C GLU A 25 -7.19 -6.62 -18.94
N VAL A 26 -5.99 -6.32 -19.46
CA VAL A 26 -5.07 -7.34 -19.99
C VAL A 26 -4.52 -8.22 -18.88
N VAL A 27 -4.12 -7.62 -17.74
CA VAL A 27 -3.59 -8.37 -16.59
C VAL A 27 -4.67 -9.30 -16.03
N ASP A 28 -5.89 -8.79 -15.81
CA ASP A 28 -7.02 -9.58 -15.31
C ASP A 28 -7.36 -10.76 -16.26
N TRP A 29 -7.29 -10.53 -17.57
CA TRP A 29 -7.53 -11.57 -18.56
C TRP A 29 -6.43 -12.65 -18.56
N ILE A 30 -5.15 -12.25 -18.48
CA ILE A 30 -4.02 -13.19 -18.37
C ILE A 30 -4.17 -14.05 -17.10
N ASP A 31 -4.52 -13.44 -15.97
CA ASP A 31 -4.72 -14.17 -14.73
C ASP A 31 -5.90 -15.14 -14.80
N SER A 32 -6.96 -14.80 -15.55
CA SER A 32 -8.11 -15.71 -15.78
C SER A 32 -7.76 -16.93 -16.65
N GLN A 33 -6.70 -16.85 -17.47
CA GLN A 33 -6.26 -17.92 -18.37
C GLN A 33 -5.30 -18.92 -17.72
N ARG A 34 -4.84 -18.68 -16.49
CA ARG A 34 -3.91 -19.59 -15.80
C ARG A 34 -4.66 -20.81 -15.24
N PRO A 35 -4.34 -22.06 -15.68
CA PRO A 35 -4.96 -23.26 -15.12
C PRO A 35 -4.53 -23.41 -13.65
N GLY A 36 -5.50 -23.51 -12.74
CA GLY A 36 -5.25 -23.75 -11.31
C GLY A 36 -5.38 -22.52 -10.40
N VAL A 37 -5.69 -21.35 -10.93
CA VAL A 37 -6.10 -20.20 -10.11
C VAL A 37 -7.60 -20.25 -9.89
N ALA A 38 -8.01 -20.20 -8.62
CA ALA A 38 -9.41 -20.23 -8.18
C ALA A 38 -10.30 -19.30 -9.01
N ALA A 39 -11.59 -19.69 -9.08
CA ALA A 39 -12.68 -19.07 -9.84
C ALA A 39 -12.57 -17.54 -10.01
N PRO A 40 -13.12 -16.97 -11.13
CA PRO A 40 -12.99 -15.55 -11.43
C PRO A 40 -13.34 -14.75 -10.18
N ARG A 41 -12.34 -14.03 -9.67
CA ARG A 41 -12.58 -13.06 -8.61
C ARG A 41 -13.74 -12.20 -9.12
N LYS A 42 -14.90 -12.29 -8.47
CA LYS A 42 -16.01 -11.34 -8.66
C LYS A 42 -15.37 -10.00 -8.91
N LYS A 43 -15.85 -9.21 -9.92
CA LYS A 43 -15.44 -7.82 -10.12
C LYS A 43 -15.13 -7.26 -8.76
N THR A 44 -13.87 -7.23 -8.42
CA THR A 44 -13.44 -6.78 -7.10
C THR A 44 -13.80 -5.33 -7.15
N ASP A 45 -14.90 -5.02 -6.51
CA ASP A 45 -15.27 -3.66 -6.20
C ASP A 45 -13.97 -3.07 -5.66
N TYR A 46 -13.39 -2.08 -6.33
CA TYR A 46 -12.10 -1.47 -6.04
C TYR A 46 -12.09 -0.75 -4.67
N ARG A 47 -12.78 -1.33 -3.70
CA ARG A 47 -12.91 -0.90 -2.33
C ARG A 47 -11.95 -1.65 -1.42
N LEU A 48 -10.67 -1.76 -1.86
CA LEU A 48 -9.66 -2.13 -0.88
C LEU A 48 -9.71 -1.06 0.22
N SER A 49 -10.21 -1.44 1.38
CA SER A 49 -10.25 -0.55 2.54
C SER A 49 -8.85 -0.46 3.15
N LEU A 50 -8.46 0.74 3.54
CA LEU A 50 -7.24 0.92 4.32
C LEU A 50 -7.35 0.21 5.68
N VAL A 51 -8.56 0.16 6.25
CA VAL A 51 -8.83 -0.57 7.50
C VAL A 51 -8.58 -2.06 7.31
N ASP A 52 -9.10 -2.68 6.22
CA ASP A 52 -8.86 -4.11 5.94
C ASP A 52 -7.37 -4.40 5.75
N ALA A 53 -6.64 -3.52 5.07
CA ALA A 53 -5.20 -3.67 4.90
C ALA A 53 -4.43 -3.53 6.23
N LEU A 54 -4.89 -2.68 7.16
CA LEU A 54 -4.34 -2.57 8.52
C LEU A 54 -4.73 -3.76 9.41
N GLU A 55 -5.89 -4.37 9.19
CA GLU A 55 -6.30 -5.59 9.87
C GLU A 55 -5.49 -6.80 9.42
N ASN A 56 -5.16 -6.88 8.12
CA ASN A 56 -4.24 -7.88 7.57
C ASN A 56 -2.79 -7.68 8.06
N GLY A 57 -2.42 -6.43 8.35
CA GLY A 57 -1.11 -6.05 8.88
C GLY A 57 -1.12 -5.88 10.39
N ALA A 58 -0.55 -4.78 10.86
CA ALA A 58 -0.41 -4.53 12.29
C ALA A 58 -0.49 -3.04 12.63
N VAL A 59 -0.89 -2.76 13.87
CA VAL A 59 -0.64 -1.48 14.53
C VAL A 59 0.34 -1.76 15.67
N LEU A 60 1.53 -1.23 15.56
CA LEU A 60 2.65 -1.46 16.47
C LEU A 60 2.97 -0.18 17.24
N TYR A 61 3.26 -0.33 18.51
CA TYR A 61 3.58 0.78 19.40
C TYR A 61 4.97 0.60 19.99
N ARG A 62 5.68 1.71 20.19
CA ARG A 62 6.99 1.74 20.82
C ARG A 62 8.02 0.89 20.06
N ILE A 63 8.06 1.05 18.74
CA ILE A 63 9.08 0.42 17.91
C ILE A 63 10.43 1.07 18.21
N HIS A 64 11.44 0.23 18.47
CA HIS A 64 12.78 0.64 18.81
C HIS A 64 13.68 0.64 17.58
N GLY A 65 14.66 1.51 17.58
CA GLY A 65 15.70 1.59 16.56
C GLY A 65 16.35 2.98 16.56
N SER A 66 17.63 3.02 16.27
CA SER A 66 18.41 4.25 16.23
C SER A 66 18.47 4.86 14.84
N ASN A 67 18.16 4.08 13.83
CA ASN A 67 18.18 4.46 12.44
C ASN A 67 17.09 3.73 11.65
N ARG A 68 16.88 4.16 10.40
CA ARG A 68 15.85 3.61 9.51
C ARG A 68 15.98 2.09 9.30
N ASP A 69 17.21 1.59 9.15
CA ASP A 69 17.46 0.17 8.90
C ASP A 69 17.02 -0.72 10.07
N GLU A 70 17.33 -0.31 11.28
CA GLU A 70 16.92 -1.01 12.51
C GLU A 70 15.41 -0.97 12.69
N ILE A 71 14.77 0.16 12.39
CA ILE A 71 13.31 0.28 12.43
C ILE A 71 12.65 -0.71 11.44
N ILE A 72 13.17 -0.79 10.20
CA ILE A 72 12.65 -1.75 9.23
C ILE A 72 12.84 -3.19 9.70
N ASP A 73 13.99 -3.53 10.25
CA ASP A 73 14.25 -4.88 10.79
C ASP A 73 13.25 -5.24 11.90
N GLU A 74 13.02 -4.33 12.83
CA GLU A 74 12.07 -4.58 13.93
C GLU A 74 10.64 -4.72 13.44
N LEU A 75 10.22 -3.88 12.48
CA LEU A 75 8.90 -3.99 11.86
C LEU A 75 8.68 -5.33 11.16
N LEU A 76 9.67 -5.79 10.40
CA LEU A 76 9.57 -7.05 9.67
C LEU A 76 9.64 -8.24 10.62
N ALA A 77 10.45 -8.17 11.68
CA ALA A 77 10.54 -9.20 12.70
C ALA A 77 9.26 -9.34 13.54
N ALA A 78 8.50 -8.25 13.70
CA ALA A 78 7.23 -8.25 14.43
C ALA A 78 6.07 -8.89 13.65
N GLN A 79 6.26 -9.21 12.36
CA GLN A 79 5.22 -9.84 11.56
C GLN A 79 5.17 -11.36 11.78
N PRO A 80 3.97 -11.98 11.79
CA PRO A 80 3.88 -13.42 11.88
C PRO A 80 4.53 -14.06 10.64
N TYR A 81 5.38 -15.04 10.86
CA TYR A 81 6.02 -15.78 9.77
C TYR A 81 4.95 -16.51 8.94
N SER A 82 4.86 -16.14 7.67
CA SER A 82 4.16 -16.94 6.67
C SER A 82 5.19 -17.43 5.64
N ALA A 83 4.90 -18.56 5.00
CA ALA A 83 5.80 -19.17 4.01
C ALA A 83 6.17 -18.23 2.85
N ASN A 84 5.37 -17.20 2.61
CA ASN A 84 5.52 -16.25 1.51
C ASN A 84 6.04 -14.87 1.98
N PHE A 85 6.43 -14.73 3.25
CA PHE A 85 6.94 -13.47 3.80
C PHE A 85 8.49 -13.47 3.78
N ASP A 86 9.06 -13.01 2.68
CA ASP A 86 10.51 -12.84 2.55
C ASP A 86 10.94 -11.47 3.10
N ALA A 87 11.21 -11.41 4.39
CA ALA A 87 11.64 -10.19 5.08
C ALA A 87 12.89 -9.56 4.44
N LYS A 88 13.82 -10.39 3.93
CA LYS A 88 15.05 -9.89 3.30
C LYS A 88 14.75 -9.20 1.98
N ALA A 89 13.94 -9.81 1.12
CA ALA A 89 13.52 -9.20 -0.15
C ALA A 89 12.74 -7.91 0.09
N ILE A 90 11.82 -7.91 1.07
CA ILE A 90 11.06 -6.73 1.46
C ILE A 90 12.01 -5.61 1.90
N LYS A 91 12.94 -5.89 2.82
CA LYS A 91 13.92 -4.90 3.31
C LYS A 91 14.74 -4.29 2.17
N ILE A 92 15.27 -5.13 1.28
CA ILE A 92 16.06 -4.67 0.12
C ILE A 92 15.23 -3.73 -0.75
N SER A 93 14.00 -4.10 -1.05
CA SER A 93 13.10 -3.28 -1.87
C SER A 93 12.79 -1.92 -1.20
N LEU A 94 12.46 -1.92 0.09
CA LEU A 94 12.21 -0.71 0.86
C LEU A 94 13.43 0.23 0.89
N LEU A 95 14.61 -0.30 1.18
CA LEU A 95 15.84 0.49 1.22
C LEU A 95 16.24 1.02 -0.15
N SER A 96 16.03 0.25 -1.23
CA SER A 96 16.21 0.71 -2.60
C SER A 96 15.34 1.94 -2.87
N ARG A 97 14.04 1.88 -2.56
CA ARG A 97 13.13 3.00 -2.72
C ARG A 97 13.54 4.22 -1.89
N GLU A 98 13.90 4.01 -0.64
CA GLU A 98 14.34 5.07 0.27
C GLU A 98 15.68 5.69 -0.09
N SER A 99 16.53 5.00 -0.85
CA SER A 99 17.82 5.52 -1.34
C SER A 99 17.64 6.62 -2.39
N VAL A 100 16.53 6.62 -3.11
CA VAL A 100 16.22 7.65 -4.12
C VAL A 100 15.78 8.95 -3.47
N ALA A 101 14.85 8.85 -2.53
CA ALA A 101 14.37 9.97 -1.72
C ALA A 101 13.66 9.43 -0.49
N SER A 102 13.84 10.08 0.64
CA SER A 102 13.11 9.72 1.86
C SER A 102 11.60 9.85 1.67
N SER A 103 10.87 8.85 2.12
CA SER A 103 9.41 8.88 2.18
C SER A 103 8.85 9.62 3.39
N SER A 104 9.72 10.12 4.26
CA SER A 104 9.32 10.84 5.47
C SER A 104 9.04 12.30 5.18
N MET A 105 7.91 12.77 5.68
CA MET A 105 7.48 14.16 5.61
C MET A 105 6.64 14.49 6.85
N ASP A 106 6.88 15.65 7.43
CA ASP A 106 6.16 16.13 8.65
C ASP A 106 6.16 15.11 9.80
N GLY A 107 7.29 14.37 9.98
CA GLY A 107 7.43 13.37 11.04
C GLY A 107 6.76 12.03 10.77
N ILE A 108 6.18 11.83 9.59
CA ILE A 108 5.51 10.59 9.17
C ILE A 108 6.20 10.01 7.95
N ALA A 109 6.66 8.76 8.03
CA ALA A 109 7.18 8.04 6.88
C ALA A 109 6.07 7.23 6.18
N TRP A 110 6.02 7.36 4.86
CA TRP A 110 5.06 6.67 3.98
C TRP A 110 5.83 5.70 3.11
N MET A 111 6.03 4.48 3.59
CA MET A 111 6.95 3.52 2.99
C MET A 111 6.24 2.48 2.15
N TRP A 112 6.80 2.15 1.00
CA TRP A 112 6.37 1.06 0.11
C TRP A 112 7.54 0.49 -0.67
N PRO A 113 7.41 -0.74 -1.21
CA PRO A 113 8.46 -1.37 -2.01
C PRO A 113 8.83 -0.57 -3.26
N ASP A 114 10.08 -0.70 -3.69
CA ASP A 114 10.56 -0.13 -4.93
C ASP A 114 9.83 -0.76 -6.13
N PRO A 115 9.21 0.02 -7.02
CA PRO A 115 8.59 -0.52 -8.24
C PRO A 115 9.55 -1.30 -9.15
N ALA A 116 10.86 -1.02 -9.08
CA ALA A 116 11.89 -1.77 -9.82
C ALA A 116 12.25 -3.11 -9.16
N LEU A 117 11.97 -3.25 -7.86
CA LEU A 117 12.18 -4.46 -7.07
C LEU A 117 10.87 -4.85 -6.37
N PRO A 118 9.80 -5.16 -7.12
CA PRO A 118 8.49 -5.34 -6.54
C PRO A 118 8.43 -6.57 -5.64
N VAL A 119 7.77 -6.43 -4.50
CA VAL A 119 7.45 -7.51 -3.58
C VAL A 119 5.95 -7.55 -3.39
N TYR A 120 5.36 -8.72 -3.61
CA TYR A 120 3.93 -8.93 -3.47
C TYR A 120 3.63 -10.01 -2.45
N LEU A 121 2.65 -9.73 -1.60
CA LEU A 121 2.14 -10.67 -0.63
C LEU A 121 0.87 -11.36 -1.15
N GLU A 122 0.40 -12.37 -0.44
CA GLU A 122 -0.87 -13.03 -0.76
C GLU A 122 -2.06 -12.08 -0.61
N LYS A 123 -2.00 -11.19 0.38
CA LYS A 123 -2.98 -10.12 0.62
C LYS A 123 -2.24 -8.82 0.91
N SER A 124 -2.79 -7.71 0.43
CA SER A 124 -2.26 -6.41 0.81
C SER A 124 -2.38 -6.18 2.31
N MET A 125 -1.29 -5.69 2.89
CA MET A 125 -1.24 -5.30 4.29
C MET A 125 -0.63 -3.90 4.45
N VAL A 126 -1.05 -3.24 5.52
CA VAL A 126 -0.45 -2.00 5.98
C VAL A 126 -0.03 -2.18 7.44
N ILE A 127 1.19 -1.77 7.74
CA ILE A 127 1.69 -1.71 9.11
C ILE A 127 1.76 -0.24 9.49
N LEU A 128 1.05 0.13 10.55
CA LEU A 128 1.20 1.43 11.18
C LEU A 128 2.05 1.26 12.43
N ALA A 129 3.15 1.97 12.51
CA ALA A 129 4.07 1.87 13.64
C ALA A 129 4.34 3.23 14.26
N PHE A 130 4.26 3.29 15.58
CA PHE A 130 4.66 4.41 16.40
C PHE A 130 6.04 4.13 16.97
N LEU A 131 7.00 5.02 16.70
CA LEU A 131 8.36 4.88 17.20
C LEU A 131 8.43 5.31 18.66
N GLU A 132 9.28 4.66 19.44
CA GLU A 132 9.49 5.05 20.84
C GLU A 132 10.20 6.40 20.94
N HIS A 133 11.15 6.64 20.04
CA HIS A 133 11.84 7.90 19.90
C HIS A 133 11.88 8.34 18.43
N PRO A 134 11.80 9.66 18.15
CA PRO A 134 11.90 10.15 16.78
C PRO A 134 13.25 9.82 16.14
N VAL A 135 13.24 9.20 14.96
CA VAL A 135 14.43 8.73 14.22
C VAL A 135 14.65 9.54 12.94
N ASP A 136 15.91 9.79 12.59
CA ASP A 136 16.28 10.51 11.37
C ASP A 136 16.18 9.59 10.13
N PHE A 137 15.13 9.78 9.35
CA PHE A 137 14.91 9.11 8.04
C PHE A 137 15.48 9.92 6.87
N LYS A 138 16.27 10.94 7.13
CA LYS A 138 16.81 11.86 6.11
C LYS A 138 15.71 12.58 5.33
N ALA A 139 14.66 13.00 6.02
CA ALA A 139 13.55 13.74 5.45
C ALA A 139 14.02 15.10 4.90
N LEU A 140 13.41 15.54 3.77
CA LEU A 140 13.75 16.82 3.15
C LEU A 140 13.43 18.03 4.04
N ASP A 141 12.43 17.90 4.90
CA ASP A 141 12.04 18.94 5.88
C ASP A 141 12.86 18.89 7.17
N SER A 142 13.87 18.01 7.25
CA SER A 142 14.75 17.78 8.40
C SER A 142 14.00 17.36 9.68
N ARG A 143 12.74 17.01 9.61
CA ARG A 143 11.99 16.47 10.74
C ARG A 143 12.33 15.01 10.96
N LYS A 144 12.48 14.63 12.22
CA LYS A 144 12.64 13.22 12.58
C LYS A 144 11.29 12.52 12.48
N THR A 145 11.32 11.25 12.03
CA THR A 145 10.15 10.39 11.91
C THR A 145 9.69 9.91 13.28
N GLU A 146 8.41 10.06 13.59
CA GLU A 146 7.76 9.66 14.85
C GLU A 146 6.87 8.43 14.64
N LEU A 147 6.30 8.32 13.46
CA LEU A 147 5.45 7.19 13.07
C LEU A 147 5.60 6.89 11.57
N LEU A 148 5.22 5.70 11.18
CA LEU A 148 5.30 5.30 9.78
C LEU A 148 4.15 4.39 9.37
N PHE A 149 3.78 4.50 8.09
CA PHE A 149 2.96 3.55 7.37
C PHE A 149 3.86 2.75 6.43
N LEU A 150 3.88 1.43 6.59
CA LEU A 150 4.53 0.52 5.66
C LEU A 150 3.46 -0.24 4.89
N VAL A 151 3.43 -0.04 3.57
CA VAL A 151 2.49 -0.69 2.65
C VAL A 151 3.18 -1.87 1.98
N LEU A 152 2.60 -3.05 2.10
CA LEU A 152 3.04 -4.27 1.43
C LEU A 152 1.88 -4.80 0.58
N PRO A 153 1.91 -4.60 -0.74
CA PRO A 153 0.77 -4.89 -1.61
C PRO A 153 0.69 -6.35 -2.04
N ALA A 154 -0.49 -6.80 -2.45
CA ALA A 154 -0.67 -8.08 -3.14
C ALA A 154 -0.39 -7.98 -4.64
N ASN A 155 -0.53 -6.79 -5.22
CA ASN A 155 -0.29 -6.51 -6.64
C ASN A 155 -0.18 -5.00 -6.89
N ASN A 156 0.21 -4.61 -8.11
CA ASN A 156 0.35 -3.20 -8.50
C ASN A 156 -0.95 -2.39 -8.41
N THR A 157 -2.09 -3.00 -8.71
CA THR A 157 -3.38 -2.30 -8.66
C THR A 157 -3.74 -1.93 -7.22
N GLU A 158 -3.59 -2.87 -6.28
CA GLU A 158 -3.84 -2.63 -4.86
C GLU A 158 -2.82 -1.65 -4.29
N MET A 159 -1.55 -1.71 -4.73
CA MET A 159 -0.54 -0.72 -4.38
C MET A 159 -0.99 0.69 -4.74
N ALA A 160 -1.41 0.91 -5.98
CA ALA A 160 -1.85 2.23 -6.45
C ALA A 160 -3.10 2.74 -5.71
N ILE A 161 -3.99 1.84 -5.29
CA ILE A 161 -5.17 2.19 -4.50
C ILE A 161 -4.76 2.65 -3.10
N LEU A 162 -3.93 1.86 -2.40
CA LEU A 162 -3.47 2.18 -1.04
C LEU A 162 -2.65 3.45 -1.02
N GLU A 163 -1.73 3.61 -1.97
CA GLU A 163 -0.92 4.82 -2.11
C GLU A 163 -1.79 6.06 -2.28
N ARG A 164 -2.77 6.02 -3.18
CA ARG A 164 -3.71 7.13 -3.39
C ARG A 164 -4.51 7.46 -2.14
N LYS A 165 -4.95 6.44 -1.41
CA LYS A 165 -5.70 6.64 -0.16
C LYS A 165 -4.85 7.29 0.90
N LEU A 166 -3.64 6.78 1.11
CA LEU A 166 -2.71 7.34 2.10
C LEU A 166 -2.31 8.79 1.76
N TRP A 167 -2.00 9.07 0.48
CA TRP A 167 -1.71 10.44 0.07
C TRP A 167 -2.87 11.41 0.32
N ARG A 168 -4.10 11.01 0.04
CA ARG A 168 -5.27 11.86 0.34
C ARG A 168 -5.48 12.08 1.84
N LEU A 169 -5.27 11.05 2.65
CA LEU A 169 -5.31 11.16 4.11
C LEU A 169 -4.18 12.05 4.62
N ALA A 170 -2.97 11.92 4.06
CA ALA A 170 -1.82 12.77 4.40
C ALA A 170 -2.04 14.26 4.12
N MET A 171 -2.95 14.61 3.23
CA MET A 171 -3.35 16.01 2.97
C MET A 171 -4.39 16.53 3.97
N SER A 172 -4.94 15.70 4.84
CA SER A 172 -5.95 16.07 5.82
C SER A 172 -5.31 16.44 7.17
N ALA A 173 -5.38 17.71 7.55
CA ALA A 173 -4.86 18.16 8.84
C ALA A 173 -5.52 17.45 10.03
N SER A 174 -6.82 17.14 9.95
CA SER A 174 -7.55 16.40 10.98
C SER A 174 -7.06 14.96 11.10
N PHE A 175 -6.73 14.31 9.96
CA PHE A 175 -6.13 12.98 9.96
C PHE A 175 -4.73 13.00 10.60
N LEU A 176 -3.87 13.93 10.17
CA LEU A 176 -2.50 14.05 10.68
C LEU A 176 -2.47 14.34 12.19
N SER A 177 -3.39 15.16 12.68
CA SER A 177 -3.52 15.41 14.11
C SER A 177 -3.98 14.17 14.87
N GLY A 178 -5.08 13.54 14.42
CA GLY A 178 -5.67 12.41 15.13
C GLY A 178 -4.78 11.15 15.12
N ILE A 179 -3.99 10.91 14.04
CA ILE A 179 -3.11 9.75 13.99
C ILE A 179 -1.96 9.85 15.01
N ARG A 180 -1.56 11.07 15.40
CA ARG A 180 -0.51 11.29 16.41
C ARG A 180 -0.96 11.06 17.85
N GLU A 181 -2.26 10.96 18.11
CA GLU A 181 -2.80 10.75 19.46
C GLU A 181 -2.52 9.35 20.02
N GLN A 182 -1.92 8.46 19.24
CA GLN A 182 -1.59 7.08 19.65
C GLN A 182 -2.76 6.35 20.31
N LEU A 183 -3.92 6.45 19.68
CA LEU A 183 -5.14 5.79 20.13
C LEU A 183 -4.93 4.28 20.25
N THR A 184 -5.74 3.60 21.07
CA THR A 184 -5.76 2.13 21.09
C THR A 184 -6.09 1.58 19.69
N ARG A 185 -5.60 0.38 19.34
CA ARG A 185 -5.80 -0.23 18.02
C ARG A 185 -7.25 -0.14 17.54
N LYS A 186 -8.22 -0.47 18.39
CA LYS A 186 -9.63 -0.42 18.04
C LYS A 186 -10.08 1.00 17.65
N LYS A 187 -9.82 1.98 18.51
CA LYS A 187 -10.18 3.38 18.27
C LYS A 187 -9.46 3.95 17.05
N LEU A 188 -8.22 3.51 16.82
CA LEU A 188 -7.42 3.94 15.69
C LEU A 188 -8.01 3.43 14.37
N LEU A 189 -8.42 2.17 14.30
CA LEU A 189 -9.08 1.60 13.10
C LEU A 189 -10.44 2.28 12.85
N GLU A 190 -11.22 2.53 13.90
CA GLU A 190 -12.47 3.29 13.81
C GLU A 190 -12.24 4.71 13.28
N PHE A 191 -11.21 5.40 13.79
CA PHE A 191 -10.82 6.74 13.35
C PHE A 191 -10.40 6.74 11.88
N ILE A 192 -9.49 5.83 11.47
CA ILE A 192 -9.01 5.73 10.09
C ILE A 192 -10.18 5.43 9.16
N GLY A 193 -11.07 4.50 9.52
CA GLY A 193 -12.25 4.15 8.73
C GLY A 193 -13.21 5.33 8.55
N ALA A 194 -13.43 6.13 9.60
CA ALA A 194 -14.23 7.34 9.52
C ALA A 194 -13.61 8.40 8.59
N GLN A 195 -12.28 8.61 8.67
CA GLN A 195 -11.57 9.53 7.79
C GLN A 195 -11.58 9.05 6.33
N GLU A 196 -11.36 7.75 6.11
CA GLU A 196 -11.45 7.13 4.80
C GLU A 196 -12.85 7.31 4.18
N ALA A 197 -13.90 7.02 4.94
CA ALA A 197 -15.28 7.22 4.51
C ALA A 197 -15.58 8.67 4.16
N MET A 198 -15.14 9.64 4.98
CA MET A 198 -15.33 11.06 4.75
C MET A 198 -14.68 11.52 3.44
N ILE A 199 -13.46 11.03 3.14
CA ILE A 199 -12.69 11.49 1.98
C ILE A 199 -13.13 10.80 0.67
N PHE A 200 -13.54 9.53 0.74
CA PHE A 200 -13.78 8.72 -0.46
C PHE A 200 -15.26 8.38 -0.73
N HIS A 201 -16.16 8.57 0.25
CA HIS A 201 -17.59 8.32 0.08
C HIS A 201 -18.42 9.59 -0.04
N GLN A 202 -17.84 10.77 0.04
CA GLN A 202 -18.50 11.97 -0.46
C GLN A 202 -18.52 11.86 -1.98
N GLY A 203 -19.62 11.31 -2.52
CA GLY A 203 -19.92 11.37 -3.95
C GLY A 203 -19.91 12.84 -4.40
N PRO A 204 -19.79 13.10 -5.73
CA PRO A 204 -19.82 14.47 -6.22
C PRO A 204 -21.07 15.16 -5.65
N ALA A 205 -20.86 16.26 -4.98
CA ALA A 205 -21.96 17.13 -4.61
C ALA A 205 -22.72 17.48 -5.89
N THR A 206 -23.97 17.06 -5.98
CA THR A 206 -24.92 17.37 -7.04
C THR A 206 -25.07 18.87 -7.21
#